data_907b2afc53c3e30bcf7e026dcbef0ae6
#
_entry.id   907b2afc53c3e30bcf7e026dcbef0ae6
#
_cell.length_a   1.000
_cell.length_b   1.000
_cell.length_c   1.000
_cell.angle_alpha   90.00
_cell.angle_beta   90.00
_cell.angle_gamma   90.00
#
_symmetry.space_group_name_H-M   'P 1'
#
loop_
_entity.id
_entity.type
_entity.pdbx_description
1 polymer ?
#
loop_
_entity_poly.entity_id
_entity_poly.type
_entity_poly.pdbx_seq_one_letter_code
_entity_poly.pdbx_strand_id
1 'polypeptide(L)'
;KATLNDLLSRLRELNQRKAALPTLWPTNGGTITSYFGGRSDPFGNRSYDWHPGVDIANDYGAPVYASASGTIEEAGWVSGYGRYVRIQHGYGYETAYGHMSKLAVQAGQSVSKGDVIGYVGSSGYSTGPHVHFEVLVNGQTTDPLELVR
;
A
#
# COMPACT_ATOMS: atom_id res chain seq x y z
N LYS A 1 16.54 -33.24 18.33
CA LYS A 1 16.95 -31.89 18.72
C LYS A 1 17.23 -31.03 17.49
N ALA A 2 16.84 -29.76 17.53
CA ALA A 2 17.17 -28.80 16.50
C ALA A 2 18.66 -28.44 16.58
N THR A 3 19.33 -28.42 15.43
CA THR A 3 20.72 -27.96 15.33
C THR A 3 20.75 -26.42 15.25
N LEU A 4 21.95 -25.86 15.41
CA LEU A 4 22.13 -24.41 15.20
C LEU A 4 21.69 -23.99 13.78
N ASN A 5 22.03 -24.80 12.76
CA ASN A 5 21.64 -24.52 11.38
C ASN A 5 20.12 -24.52 11.21
N ASP A 6 19.41 -25.44 11.86
CA ASP A 6 17.94 -25.46 11.83
C ASP A 6 17.34 -24.21 12.46
N LEU A 7 17.91 -23.77 13.58
CA LEU A 7 17.46 -22.55 14.27
C LEU A 7 17.74 -21.30 13.44
N LEU A 8 18.89 -21.21 12.79
CA LEU A 8 19.24 -20.10 11.91
C LEU A 8 18.33 -20.05 10.68
N SER A 9 18.02 -21.20 10.09
CA SER A 9 17.09 -21.28 8.95
C SER A 9 15.70 -20.81 9.33
N ARG A 10 15.22 -21.22 10.51
CA ARG A 10 13.92 -20.79 11.03
C ARG A 10 13.89 -19.29 11.30
N LEU A 11 14.97 -18.75 11.86
CA LEU A 11 15.07 -17.31 12.13
C LEU A 11 15.05 -16.51 10.83
N ARG A 12 15.75 -16.95 9.79
CA ARG A 12 15.72 -16.32 8.46
C ARG A 12 14.29 -16.30 7.90
N GLU A 13 13.58 -17.42 7.99
CA GLU A 13 12.21 -17.51 7.51
C GLU A 13 11.29 -16.53 8.24
N LEU A 14 11.40 -16.46 9.56
CA LEU A 14 10.61 -15.51 10.36
C LEU A 14 10.93 -14.06 9.99
N ASN A 15 12.20 -13.74 9.76
CA ASN A 15 12.60 -12.39 9.34
C ASN A 15 12.09 -12.05 7.95
N GLN A 16 12.08 -13.01 7.02
CA GLN A 16 11.52 -12.83 5.67
C GLN A 16 10.02 -12.59 5.73
N ARG A 17 9.30 -13.34 6.55
CA ARG A 17 7.85 -13.15 6.75
C ARG A 17 7.56 -11.79 7.38
N LYS A 18 8.34 -11.39 8.36
CA LYS A 18 8.19 -10.08 9.00
C LYS A 18 8.42 -8.94 8.01
N ALA A 19 9.44 -9.06 7.15
CA ALA A 19 9.72 -8.05 6.13
C ALA A 19 8.63 -7.98 5.06
N ALA A 20 7.93 -9.07 4.80
CA ALA A 20 6.84 -9.15 3.83
C ALA A 20 5.48 -8.70 4.39
N LEU A 21 5.36 -8.54 5.71
CA LEU A 21 4.11 -8.11 6.33
C LEU A 21 3.93 -6.61 6.16
N PRO A 22 2.83 -6.13 5.52
CA PRO A 22 2.66 -4.71 5.22
C PRO A 22 2.23 -3.91 6.45
N THR A 23 3.19 -3.58 7.29
CA THR A 23 2.98 -2.91 8.57
C THR A 23 3.47 -1.47 8.62
N LEU A 24 4.31 -1.04 7.66
CA LEU A 24 4.83 0.32 7.66
C LEU A 24 3.80 1.29 7.06
N TRP A 25 3.53 2.37 7.77
CA TRP A 25 2.72 3.48 7.27
C TRP A 25 3.36 4.05 6.00
N PRO A 26 2.60 4.21 4.89
CA PRO A 26 3.22 4.49 3.58
C PRO A 26 3.67 5.93 3.37
N THR A 27 3.44 6.83 4.32
CA THR A 27 3.83 8.24 4.22
C THR A 27 4.44 8.72 5.53
N ASN A 28 5.09 9.89 5.50
CA ASN A 28 5.50 10.58 6.72
C ASN A 28 4.28 11.29 7.31
N GLY A 29 3.62 10.64 8.27
CA GLY A 29 2.41 11.19 8.87
C GLY A 29 1.27 11.31 7.85
N GLY A 30 0.61 12.44 7.83
CA GLY A 30 -0.57 12.67 7.01
C GLY A 30 -1.86 12.43 7.77
N THR A 31 -2.98 12.69 7.12
CA THR A 31 -4.30 12.60 7.73
C THR A 31 -5.18 11.69 6.89
N ILE A 32 -5.83 10.72 7.51
CA ILE A 32 -6.81 9.88 6.82
C ILE A 32 -8.04 10.73 6.52
N THR A 33 -8.37 10.84 5.24
CA THR A 33 -9.55 11.58 4.77
C THR A 33 -10.69 10.67 4.36
N SER A 34 -10.40 9.41 4.10
CA SER A 34 -11.41 8.42 3.75
C SER A 34 -10.97 7.04 4.23
N TYR A 35 -11.86 6.35 4.92
CA TYR A 35 -11.60 5.06 5.53
C TYR A 35 -12.04 3.90 4.64
N PHE A 36 -11.47 2.73 4.88
CA PHE A 36 -11.86 1.49 4.24
C PHE A 36 -13.30 1.12 4.61
N GLY A 37 -14.03 0.58 3.64
CA GLY A 37 -15.33 -0.03 3.86
C GLY A 37 -16.48 0.71 3.19
N GLY A 38 -17.68 0.30 3.54
CA GLY A 38 -18.88 0.88 2.98
C GLY A 38 -19.22 2.22 3.60
N ARG A 39 -19.69 3.13 2.73
CA ARG A 39 -20.15 4.46 3.14
C ARG A 39 -21.56 4.65 2.63
N SER A 40 -22.48 5.11 3.50
CA SER A 40 -23.80 5.54 3.06
C SER A 40 -23.70 6.96 2.55
N ASP A 41 -24.54 7.27 1.53
CA ASP A 41 -24.66 8.63 1.03
C ASP A 41 -25.24 9.53 2.13
N PRO A 42 -24.52 10.60 2.54
CA PRO A 42 -25.00 11.51 3.57
C PRO A 42 -26.24 12.30 3.13
N PHE A 43 -26.55 12.33 1.83
CA PHE A 43 -27.71 13.02 1.28
C PHE A 43 -28.93 12.11 1.09
N GLY A 44 -28.86 10.86 1.55
CA GLY A 44 -29.98 9.94 1.52
C GLY A 44 -30.34 9.37 0.15
N ASN A 45 -29.44 9.45 -0.83
CA ASN A 45 -29.68 8.94 -2.19
C ASN A 45 -29.59 7.42 -2.28
N ARG A 46 -29.41 6.74 -1.16
CA ARG A 46 -29.33 5.28 -1.05
C ARG A 46 -28.18 4.66 -1.86
N SER A 47 -27.23 5.46 -2.37
CA SER A 47 -26.05 4.91 -2.99
C SER A 47 -25.14 4.37 -1.88
N TYR A 48 -24.65 3.15 -2.09
CA TYR A 48 -23.69 2.51 -1.20
C TYR A 48 -22.35 2.53 -1.91
N ASP A 49 -21.40 3.28 -1.35
CA ASP A 49 -20.07 3.41 -1.91
C ASP A 49 -19.08 2.58 -1.10
N TRP A 50 -18.44 1.63 -1.77
CA TRP A 50 -17.42 0.78 -1.15
C TRP A 50 -16.04 1.34 -1.45
N HIS A 51 -15.28 1.66 -0.40
CA HIS A 51 -13.92 2.16 -0.51
C HIS A 51 -12.92 1.03 -0.22
N PRO A 52 -12.12 0.58 -1.20
CA PRO A 52 -11.27 -0.60 -1.06
C PRO A 52 -9.97 -0.36 -0.30
N GLY A 53 -9.72 0.85 0.14
CA GLY A 53 -8.51 1.22 0.86
C GLY A 53 -8.73 2.42 1.76
N VAL A 54 -7.65 3.10 2.11
CA VAL A 54 -7.70 4.36 2.85
C VAL A 54 -7.06 5.46 2.01
N ASP A 55 -7.58 6.67 2.13
CA ASP A 55 -6.98 7.85 1.53
C ASP A 55 -6.24 8.64 2.60
N ILE A 56 -4.97 8.91 2.34
CA ILE A 56 -4.08 9.61 3.26
C ILE A 56 -3.68 10.93 2.61
N ALA A 57 -4.22 12.04 3.13
CA ALA A 57 -3.83 13.37 2.67
C ALA A 57 -2.43 13.70 3.18
N ASN A 58 -1.60 14.22 2.28
CA ASN A 58 -0.26 14.66 2.60
C ASN A 58 0.18 15.71 1.58
N ASP A 59 1.34 16.32 1.78
CA ASP A 59 1.83 17.36 0.90
C ASP A 59 2.13 16.81 -0.50
N TYR A 60 1.79 17.56 -1.51
CA TYR A 60 2.13 17.23 -2.90
C TYR A 60 3.65 17.08 -3.02
N GLY A 61 4.09 15.94 -3.55
CA GLY A 61 5.51 15.64 -3.71
C GLY A 61 6.16 14.97 -2.49
N ALA A 62 5.42 14.77 -1.39
CA ALA A 62 5.94 14.02 -0.25
C ALA A 62 6.20 12.56 -0.64
N PRO A 63 7.25 11.91 -0.10
CA PRO A 63 7.57 10.54 -0.48
C PRO A 63 6.51 9.54 -0.04
N VAL A 64 6.33 8.50 -0.85
CA VAL A 64 5.51 7.33 -0.56
C VAL A 64 6.45 6.14 -0.41
N TYR A 65 6.29 5.39 0.67
CA TYR A 65 7.17 4.29 1.05
C TYR A 65 6.49 2.94 0.87
N ALA A 66 7.27 1.94 0.48
CA ALA A 66 6.79 0.55 0.46
C ALA A 66 6.46 0.10 1.88
N SER A 67 5.23 -0.34 2.11
CA SER A 67 4.78 -0.83 3.43
C SER A 67 5.41 -2.13 3.85
N ALA A 68 5.98 -2.87 2.90
CA ALA A 68 6.72 -4.11 3.12
C ALA A 68 7.66 -4.36 1.95
N SER A 69 8.58 -5.30 2.15
CA SER A 69 9.49 -5.75 1.09
C SER A 69 8.73 -6.59 0.06
N GLY A 70 9.18 -6.56 -1.18
CA GLY A 70 8.56 -7.35 -2.25
C GLY A 70 9.07 -7.00 -3.62
N THR A 71 8.28 -7.37 -4.62
CA THR A 71 8.57 -7.12 -6.03
C THR A 71 7.48 -6.23 -6.61
N ILE A 72 7.88 -5.21 -7.37
CA ILE A 72 6.94 -4.33 -8.04
C ILE A 72 6.23 -5.14 -9.14
N GLU A 73 4.94 -5.34 -8.95
CA GLU A 73 4.11 -6.08 -9.89
C GLU A 73 3.61 -5.17 -11.01
N GLU A 74 3.25 -3.93 -10.66
CA GLU A 74 2.77 -2.94 -11.61
C GLU A 74 3.27 -1.56 -11.20
N ALA A 75 3.69 -0.76 -12.18
CA ALA A 75 4.08 0.62 -11.98
C ALA A 75 3.75 1.42 -13.25
N GLY A 76 2.76 2.30 -13.17
CA GLY A 76 2.32 3.06 -14.33
C GLY A 76 0.97 3.70 -14.10
N TRP A 77 0.34 4.11 -15.18
CA TRP A 77 -0.97 4.75 -15.14
C TRP A 77 -2.07 3.68 -15.15
N VAL A 78 -2.97 3.76 -14.15
CA VAL A 78 -4.16 2.91 -14.07
C VAL A 78 -5.39 3.80 -14.02
N SER A 79 -6.38 3.50 -14.85
CA SER A 79 -7.61 4.29 -14.95
C SER A 79 -8.27 4.45 -13.57
N GLY A 80 -8.59 5.67 -13.20
CA GLY A 80 -9.16 6.02 -11.90
C GLY A 80 -8.11 6.23 -10.81
N TYR A 81 -7.03 5.45 -10.80
CA TYR A 81 -5.96 5.54 -9.79
C TYR A 81 -4.85 6.54 -10.16
N GLY A 82 -4.73 6.90 -11.44
CA GLY A 82 -3.62 7.71 -11.90
C GLY A 82 -2.30 6.96 -11.89
N ARG A 83 -1.22 7.61 -11.45
CA ARG A 83 0.07 6.95 -11.29
C ARG A 83 0.01 6.03 -10.09
N TYR A 84 0.28 4.75 -10.35
CA TYR A 84 -0.07 3.63 -9.49
C TYR A 84 1.10 2.66 -9.37
N VAL A 85 1.31 2.14 -8.17
CA VAL A 85 2.27 1.06 -7.91
C VAL A 85 1.55 -0.05 -7.16
N ARG A 86 1.78 -1.30 -7.57
CA ARG A 86 1.34 -2.48 -6.85
C ARG A 86 2.54 -3.35 -6.53
N ILE A 87 2.64 -3.76 -5.27
CA ILE A 87 3.75 -4.56 -4.77
C ILE A 87 3.24 -5.93 -4.36
N GLN A 88 3.90 -6.97 -4.86
CA GLN A 88 3.70 -8.35 -4.41
C GLN A 88 4.69 -8.64 -3.30
N HIS A 89 4.19 -8.92 -2.09
CA HIS A 89 5.03 -9.17 -0.92
C HIS A 89 5.29 -10.65 -0.67
N GLY A 90 4.48 -11.53 -1.26
CA GLY A 90 4.45 -12.93 -0.90
C GLY A 90 3.57 -13.20 0.31
N TYR A 91 3.46 -14.44 0.71
CA TYR A 91 2.64 -14.89 1.85
C TYR A 91 1.17 -14.46 1.77
N GLY A 92 0.68 -14.18 0.56
CA GLY A 92 -0.69 -13.73 0.33
C GLY A 92 -0.90 -12.22 0.45
N TYR A 93 0.15 -11.42 0.65
CA TYR A 93 0.04 -9.97 0.84
C TYR A 93 0.44 -9.20 -0.41
N GLU A 94 -0.37 -8.19 -0.73
CA GLU A 94 -0.06 -7.18 -1.74
C GLU A 94 -0.45 -5.82 -1.21
N THR A 95 0.21 -4.77 -1.69
CA THR A 95 -0.18 -3.38 -1.42
C THR A 95 -0.27 -2.61 -2.72
N ALA A 96 -1.11 -1.59 -2.73
CA ALA A 96 -1.31 -0.74 -3.90
C ALA A 96 -1.37 0.72 -3.46
N TYR A 97 -0.83 1.59 -4.30
CA TYR A 97 -0.65 3.02 -4.01
C TYR A 97 -1.06 3.81 -5.26
N GLY A 98 -2.02 4.70 -5.12
CA GLY A 98 -2.58 5.46 -6.24
C GLY A 98 -2.44 6.97 -6.09
N HIS A 99 -2.78 7.68 -7.16
CA HIS A 99 -2.81 9.14 -7.27
C HIS A 99 -1.45 9.82 -7.09
N MET A 100 -0.37 9.09 -7.34
CA MET A 100 0.98 9.64 -7.18
C MET A 100 1.31 10.67 -8.28
N SER A 101 2.19 11.61 -7.95
CA SER A 101 2.67 12.63 -8.90
C SER A 101 3.82 12.11 -9.76
N LYS A 102 4.61 11.18 -9.22
CA LYS A 102 5.78 10.61 -9.88
C LYS A 102 6.06 9.24 -9.27
N LEU A 103 6.51 8.30 -10.10
CA LEU A 103 6.94 6.98 -9.67
C LEU A 103 8.46 6.93 -9.59
N ALA A 104 8.99 6.21 -8.57
CA ALA A 104 10.42 6.02 -8.36
C ALA A 104 10.86 4.59 -8.67
N VAL A 105 9.95 3.73 -9.09
CA VAL A 105 10.20 2.30 -9.33
C VAL A 105 9.60 1.85 -10.66
N GLN A 106 10.01 0.68 -11.11
CA GLN A 106 9.52 0.04 -12.32
C GLN A 106 9.04 -1.38 -12.02
N ALA A 107 8.12 -1.88 -12.84
CA ALA A 107 7.67 -3.27 -12.74
C ALA A 107 8.85 -4.24 -12.82
N GLY A 108 8.85 -5.26 -11.97
CA GLY A 108 9.91 -6.25 -11.85
C GLY A 108 11.02 -5.89 -10.86
N GLN A 109 11.06 -4.65 -10.39
CA GLN A 109 12.07 -4.19 -9.44
C GLN A 109 11.79 -4.77 -8.03
N SER A 110 12.83 -5.20 -7.33
CA SER A 110 12.74 -5.57 -5.92
C SER A 110 12.87 -4.34 -5.05
N VAL A 111 12.05 -4.27 -4.01
CA VAL A 111 12.09 -3.18 -3.02
C VAL A 111 12.15 -3.76 -1.62
N SER A 112 12.75 -2.99 -0.72
CA SER A 112 12.75 -3.27 0.71
C SER A 112 11.70 -2.41 1.41
N LYS A 113 11.17 -2.92 2.50
CA LYS A 113 10.26 -2.15 3.37
C LYS A 113 10.87 -0.80 3.70
N GLY A 114 10.13 0.28 3.44
CA GLY A 114 10.59 1.65 3.66
C GLY A 114 11.26 2.30 2.45
N ASP A 115 11.47 1.59 1.35
CA ASP A 115 12.00 2.21 0.13
C ASP A 115 10.98 3.20 -0.44
N VAL A 116 11.48 4.30 -1.00
CA VAL A 116 10.63 5.26 -1.70
C VAL A 116 10.19 4.65 -3.03
N ILE A 117 8.89 4.59 -3.25
CA ILE A 117 8.31 4.03 -4.48
C ILE A 117 7.69 5.10 -5.38
N GLY A 118 7.48 6.28 -4.86
CA GLY A 118 6.91 7.40 -5.59
C GLY A 118 6.65 8.57 -4.66
N TYR A 119 5.84 9.50 -5.15
CA TYR A 119 5.58 10.76 -4.44
C TYR A 119 4.09 11.09 -4.48
N VAL A 120 3.58 11.67 -3.40
CA VAL A 120 2.17 12.06 -3.26
C VAL A 120 1.79 13.02 -4.38
N GLY A 121 0.64 12.80 -4.96
CA GLY A 121 0.08 13.63 -6.02
C GLY A 121 -1.42 13.71 -5.95
N SER A 122 -2.01 14.04 -7.07
CA SER A 122 -3.46 14.10 -7.25
C SER A 122 -3.83 13.60 -8.64
N SER A 123 -3.01 12.70 -9.20
CA SER A 123 -3.22 12.15 -10.54
C SER A 123 -4.41 11.17 -10.56
N GLY A 124 -5.01 11.01 -11.74
CA GLY A 124 -6.20 10.19 -11.87
C GLY A 124 -7.44 10.91 -11.32
N TYR A 125 -8.40 10.12 -10.85
CA TYR A 125 -9.64 10.66 -10.26
C TYR A 125 -9.40 11.06 -8.81
N SER A 126 -8.99 12.31 -8.61
CA SER A 126 -8.64 12.84 -7.29
C SER A 126 -9.01 14.32 -7.16
N THR A 127 -9.43 14.73 -5.97
CA THR A 127 -9.84 16.10 -5.66
C THR A 127 -8.79 16.89 -4.88
N GLY A 128 -7.67 16.30 -4.55
CA GLY A 128 -6.58 16.95 -3.82
C GLY A 128 -5.43 16.01 -3.53
N PRO A 129 -4.29 16.53 -3.03
CA PRO A 129 -3.11 15.72 -2.80
C PRO A 129 -3.34 14.65 -1.72
N HIS A 130 -3.26 13.40 -2.11
CA HIS A 130 -3.35 12.25 -1.20
C HIS A 130 -2.78 11.02 -1.88
N VAL A 131 -2.51 9.99 -1.10
CA VAL A 131 -2.26 8.65 -1.62
C VAL A 131 -3.44 7.76 -1.27
N HIS A 132 -3.93 7.02 -2.26
CA HIS A 132 -4.90 5.95 -2.06
C HIS A 132 -4.12 4.67 -1.80
N PHE A 133 -4.31 4.09 -0.63
CA PHE A 133 -3.53 2.94 -0.16
C PHE A 133 -4.43 1.74 0.08
N GLU A 134 -4.09 0.62 -0.56
CA GLU A 134 -4.81 -0.65 -0.41
C GLU A 134 -3.89 -1.72 0.13
N VAL A 135 -4.44 -2.56 1.00
CA VAL A 135 -3.81 -3.82 1.40
C VAL A 135 -4.71 -4.96 0.94
N LEU A 136 -4.13 -5.93 0.25
CA LEU A 136 -4.83 -7.12 -0.21
C LEU A 136 -4.26 -8.34 0.52
N VAL A 137 -5.16 -9.18 0.99
CA VAL A 137 -4.82 -10.47 1.61
C VAL A 137 -5.50 -11.55 0.78
N ASN A 138 -4.70 -12.42 0.19
CA ASN A 138 -5.19 -13.48 -0.71
C ASN A 138 -6.10 -12.95 -1.82
N GLY A 139 -5.69 -11.81 -2.41
CA GLY A 139 -6.40 -11.17 -3.51
C GLY A 139 -7.60 -10.32 -3.13
N GLN A 140 -7.93 -10.22 -1.85
CA GLN A 140 -9.06 -9.43 -1.37
C GLN A 140 -8.59 -8.21 -0.60
N THR A 141 -9.19 -7.06 -0.89
CA THR A 141 -8.92 -5.84 -0.13
C THR A 141 -9.37 -6.01 1.31
N THR A 142 -8.55 -5.52 2.22
CA THR A 142 -8.81 -5.56 3.66
C THR A 142 -8.52 -4.18 4.25
N ASP A 143 -8.99 -3.94 5.47
CA ASP A 143 -8.75 -2.65 6.12
C ASP A 143 -7.25 -2.48 6.41
N PRO A 144 -6.58 -1.51 5.74
CA PRO A 144 -5.16 -1.29 5.98
C PRO A 144 -4.81 -0.98 7.44
N LEU A 145 -5.74 -0.37 8.18
CA LEU A 145 -5.49 0.04 9.56
C LEU A 145 -5.38 -1.14 10.54
N GLU A 146 -5.73 -2.34 10.11
CA GLU A 146 -5.48 -3.56 10.89
C GLU A 146 -4.00 -3.94 10.89
N LEU A 147 -3.23 -3.47 9.92
CA LEU A 147 -1.83 -3.87 9.71
C LEU A 147 -0.83 -2.73 9.88
N VAL A 148 -1.08 -1.57 9.25
CA VAL A 148 -0.12 -0.46 9.24
C VAL A 148 -0.15 0.36 10.52
N ARG A 149 1.05 0.84 10.88
CA ARG A 149 1.24 1.68 12.08
C ARG A 149 2.25 2.78 11.83
#